data_930762c41586b48a63e3d3af2e1433e1
#
_entry.id   930762c41586b48a63e3d3af2e1433e1
#
_cell.length_a   1.000
_cell.length_b   1.000
_cell.length_c   1.000
_cell.angle_alpha   90.00
_cell.angle_beta   90.00
_cell.angle_gamma   90.00
#
_symmetry.space_group_name_H-M   'P 1'
#
loop_
_entity.id
_entity.type
_entity.pdbx_description
1 polymer ?
#
loop_
_entity_poly.entity_id
_entity_poly.type
_entity_poly.pdbx_seq_one_letter_code
_entity_poly.pdbx_strand_id
1 'polypeptide(L)'
;MATGEQYFRLAINFASIAAVSRLLTPTEIGVSVIGTGIVLIALGLREFATSDFLIQRQEITRDDLRASFTVLFLLTVLITIAMFIVAPWFGTFYGEEKLARFVRIATVAGLIEAVSMPIRGLLRRDMAFGALALINTASAAVTAVATVMLALAGFSYMSVAWATVAAAATTTILSFYCRRDLSILRPTFRSWGSVLTFGGYNGASYLINQTYVALPQLVLGHLLPHSAVGLYNRAQMVSDIPDRIVLTSAFSVAFPALAGEIRSGRSLKEPYLRALGHITVLYWPALILLALLAHPVISLVLGQQWLDAIPLLQVMAIAGLAWFPVGLTSPVLLAVGANRDRVLTYLIGRSVSAVILCSAAWFGIMAMAASKLVTLPFQMVLSLWFVRRHIAFQWREVWAALWKSAVVTTSSAAGPICIVAFSGSGFDLSMVDAAVAVLLAAAGWLAGVIAARHPVLLELRRAGGASLATPFVRRCWSVRDRMIAPGRGAGAGG
;
A
#
# COMPACT_ATOMS: atom_id res chain seq x y z
N MET A 1 -14.04 -10.65 -9.43
CA MET A 1 -13.31 -11.56 -8.55
C MET A 1 -12.09 -10.87 -7.88
N ALA A 2 -11.20 -10.22 -8.60
CA ALA A 2 -10.01 -9.55 -8.01
C ALA A 2 -10.32 -8.51 -6.92
N THR A 3 -11.39 -7.73 -7.07
CA THR A 3 -11.78 -6.70 -6.09
C THR A 3 -12.27 -7.32 -4.77
N GLY A 4 -13.06 -8.41 -4.84
CA GLY A 4 -13.56 -9.10 -3.64
C GLY A 4 -12.44 -9.76 -2.83
N GLU A 5 -11.46 -10.38 -3.51
CA GLU A 5 -10.25 -10.93 -2.88
C GLU A 5 -9.47 -9.86 -2.11
N GLN A 6 -9.31 -8.70 -2.72
CA GLN A 6 -8.55 -7.60 -2.12
C GLN A 6 -9.18 -7.10 -0.82
N TYR A 7 -10.51 -6.90 -0.80
CA TYR A 7 -11.21 -6.51 0.43
C TYR A 7 -11.19 -7.62 1.49
N PHE A 8 -11.32 -8.88 1.09
CA PHE A 8 -11.25 -10.01 2.01
C PHE A 8 -9.86 -10.13 2.66
N ARG A 9 -8.81 -10.00 1.87
CA ARG A 9 -7.43 -9.95 2.39
C ARG A 9 -7.18 -8.75 3.30
N LEU A 10 -7.77 -7.61 2.97
CA LEU A 10 -7.68 -6.40 3.81
C LEU A 10 -8.36 -6.64 5.17
N ALA A 11 -9.51 -7.31 5.18
CA ALA A 11 -10.22 -7.70 6.41
C ALA A 11 -9.40 -8.69 7.25
N ILE A 12 -8.81 -9.73 6.63
CA ILE A 12 -7.93 -10.68 7.33
C ILE A 12 -6.73 -9.95 7.96
N ASN A 13 -6.06 -9.07 7.19
CA ASN A 13 -4.92 -8.32 7.69
C ASN A 13 -5.31 -7.41 8.85
N PHE A 14 -6.45 -6.72 8.75
CA PHE A 14 -6.94 -5.85 9.82
C PHE A 14 -7.28 -6.65 11.09
N ALA A 15 -8.00 -7.76 10.96
CA ALA A 15 -8.31 -8.65 12.07
C ALA A 15 -7.03 -9.21 12.72
N SER A 16 -6.03 -9.59 11.90
CA SER A 16 -4.72 -10.04 12.40
C SER A 16 -4.00 -8.95 13.17
N ILE A 17 -3.97 -7.72 12.66
CA ILE A 17 -3.34 -6.58 13.34
C ILE A 17 -4.02 -6.34 14.69
N ALA A 18 -5.36 -6.34 14.73
CA ALA A 18 -6.11 -6.14 15.96
C ALA A 18 -5.82 -7.26 16.99
N ALA A 19 -5.88 -8.52 16.57
CA ALA A 19 -5.59 -9.66 17.44
C ALA A 19 -4.15 -9.64 17.99
N VAL A 20 -3.16 -9.45 17.10
CA VAL A 20 -1.73 -9.42 17.46
C VAL A 20 -1.41 -8.23 18.36
N SER A 21 -2.04 -7.07 18.13
CA SER A 21 -1.81 -5.88 18.98
C SER A 21 -2.37 -6.04 20.39
N ARG A 22 -3.36 -6.90 20.59
CA ARG A 22 -3.88 -7.21 21.93
C ARG A 22 -3.05 -8.27 22.68
N LEU A 23 -2.31 -9.10 21.93
CA LEU A 23 -1.50 -10.19 22.48
C LEU A 23 -0.05 -9.76 22.76
N LEU A 24 0.51 -8.89 21.91
CA LEU A 24 1.90 -8.45 22.01
C LEU A 24 1.99 -7.01 22.51
N THR A 25 2.98 -6.77 23.36
CA THR A 25 3.29 -5.45 23.90
C THR A 25 3.88 -4.50 22.84
N PRO A 26 3.87 -3.17 23.06
CA PRO A 26 4.53 -2.22 22.17
C PRO A 26 6.01 -2.53 21.94
N THR A 27 6.73 -2.99 22.97
CA THR A 27 8.14 -3.37 22.87
C THR A 27 8.34 -4.59 21.97
N GLU A 28 7.54 -5.65 22.14
CA GLU A 28 7.62 -6.86 21.31
C GLU A 28 7.31 -6.57 19.85
N ILE A 29 6.31 -5.75 19.60
CA ILE A 29 6.01 -5.29 18.24
C ILE A 29 7.15 -4.45 17.68
N GLY A 30 7.74 -3.55 18.48
CA GLY A 30 8.89 -2.76 18.07
C GLY A 30 10.06 -3.62 17.59
N VAL A 31 10.44 -4.64 18.36
CA VAL A 31 11.51 -5.58 17.99
C VAL A 31 11.17 -6.34 16.70
N SER A 32 9.93 -6.84 16.57
CA SER A 32 9.50 -7.54 15.37
C SER A 32 9.53 -6.65 14.12
N VAL A 33 9.17 -5.38 14.27
CA VAL A 33 9.14 -4.40 13.17
C VAL A 33 10.55 -4.01 12.73
N ILE A 34 11.48 -3.80 13.69
CA ILE A 34 12.90 -3.58 13.39
C ILE A 34 13.46 -4.77 12.60
N GLY A 35 13.27 -5.98 13.12
CA GLY A 35 13.74 -7.20 12.48
C GLY A 35 13.17 -7.40 11.09
N THR A 36 11.87 -7.16 10.91
CA THR A 36 11.20 -7.22 9.61
C THR A 36 11.76 -6.16 8.65
N GLY A 37 12.00 -4.93 9.11
CA GLY A 37 12.59 -3.85 8.32
C GLY A 37 13.99 -4.20 7.80
N ILE A 38 14.84 -4.77 8.65
CA ILE A 38 16.18 -5.25 8.28
C ILE A 38 16.08 -6.30 7.17
N VAL A 39 15.24 -7.31 7.37
CA VAL A 39 15.06 -8.42 6.41
C VAL A 39 14.47 -7.94 5.09
N LEU A 40 13.50 -7.01 5.13
CA LEU A 40 12.90 -6.43 3.92
C LEU A 40 13.93 -5.68 3.06
N ILE A 41 14.83 -4.91 3.67
CA ILE A 41 15.90 -4.24 2.93
C ILE A 41 16.86 -5.27 2.34
N ALA A 42 17.31 -6.24 3.13
CA ALA A 42 18.22 -7.27 2.67
C ALA A 42 17.64 -8.08 1.51
N LEU A 43 16.40 -8.57 1.65
CA LEU A 43 15.71 -9.30 0.60
C LEU A 43 15.30 -8.40 -0.58
N GLY A 44 15.23 -7.08 -0.40
CA GLY A 44 15.04 -6.12 -1.48
C GLY A 44 16.14 -6.17 -2.54
N LEU A 45 17.35 -6.59 -2.16
CA LEU A 45 18.44 -6.80 -3.11
C LEU A 45 18.14 -7.89 -4.15
N ARG A 46 17.31 -8.87 -3.85
CA ARG A 46 16.90 -9.91 -4.82
C ARG A 46 16.08 -9.37 -5.99
N GLU A 47 15.48 -8.18 -5.83
CA GLU A 47 14.71 -7.53 -6.90
C GLU A 47 15.56 -7.09 -8.08
N PHE A 48 16.90 -7.11 -7.98
CA PHE A 48 17.80 -6.99 -9.11
C PHE A 48 17.73 -8.20 -10.07
N ALA A 49 17.13 -9.32 -9.63
CA ALA A 49 16.96 -10.55 -10.42
C ALA A 49 15.48 -10.92 -10.58
N THR A 50 14.61 -9.91 -10.73
CA THR A 50 13.15 -10.05 -10.60
C THR A 50 12.44 -10.90 -11.64
N SER A 51 11.29 -11.43 -11.22
CA SER A 51 10.27 -12.01 -12.09
C SER A 51 9.66 -11.01 -13.10
N ASP A 52 9.84 -9.70 -12.92
CA ASP A 52 9.37 -8.67 -13.84
C ASP A 52 10.06 -8.76 -15.21
N PHE A 53 11.31 -9.24 -15.24
CA PHE A 53 12.00 -9.64 -16.48
C PHE A 53 11.15 -10.63 -17.30
N LEU A 54 10.54 -11.62 -16.62
CA LEU A 54 9.70 -12.62 -17.26
C LEU A 54 8.36 -12.07 -17.78
N ILE A 55 7.86 -10.97 -17.19
CA ILE A 55 6.60 -10.36 -17.60
C ILE A 55 6.78 -9.45 -18.82
N GLN A 56 7.91 -8.76 -18.93
CA GLN A 56 8.14 -7.74 -19.96
C GLN A 56 8.68 -8.29 -21.28
N ARG A 57 9.38 -9.45 -21.27
CA ARG A 57 9.85 -10.06 -22.51
C ARG A 57 8.70 -10.59 -23.35
N GLN A 58 8.74 -10.29 -24.67
CA GLN A 58 7.73 -10.78 -25.62
C GLN A 58 7.77 -12.30 -25.75
N GLU A 59 8.97 -12.86 -25.88
CA GLU A 59 9.22 -14.30 -25.97
C GLU A 59 10.10 -14.74 -24.80
N ILE A 60 9.71 -15.80 -24.11
CA ILE A 60 10.47 -16.41 -23.02
C ILE A 60 10.87 -17.81 -23.41
N THR A 61 12.17 -18.06 -23.37
CA THR A 61 12.71 -19.41 -23.51
C THR A 61 12.71 -20.13 -22.16
N ARG A 62 12.78 -21.47 -22.18
CA ARG A 62 12.96 -22.26 -20.94
C ARG A 62 14.29 -21.92 -20.26
N ASP A 63 15.30 -21.53 -21.03
CA ASP A 63 16.61 -21.12 -20.48
C ASP A 63 16.53 -19.77 -19.77
N ASP A 64 15.70 -18.82 -20.25
CA ASP A 64 15.47 -17.54 -19.56
C ASP A 64 14.80 -17.74 -18.19
N LEU A 65 13.81 -18.67 -18.11
CA LEU A 65 13.13 -19.02 -16.86
C LEU A 65 14.10 -19.63 -15.84
N ARG A 66 14.92 -20.57 -16.30
CA ARG A 66 15.94 -21.25 -15.47
C ARG A 66 17.04 -20.28 -15.03
N ALA A 67 17.49 -19.39 -15.93
CA ALA A 67 18.48 -18.37 -15.61
C ALA A 67 17.95 -17.39 -14.57
N SER A 68 16.70 -16.90 -14.74
CA SER A 68 16.05 -16.02 -13.75
C SER A 68 15.94 -16.71 -12.39
N PHE A 69 15.52 -17.98 -12.33
CA PHE A 69 15.50 -18.75 -11.09
C PHE A 69 16.89 -18.89 -10.47
N THR A 70 17.88 -19.25 -11.28
CA THR A 70 19.26 -19.51 -10.80
C THR A 70 19.86 -18.25 -10.18
N VAL A 71 19.76 -17.11 -10.86
CA VAL A 71 20.29 -15.83 -10.38
C VAL A 71 19.56 -15.38 -9.11
N LEU A 72 18.23 -15.44 -9.12
CA LEU A 72 17.40 -15.08 -7.97
C LEU A 72 17.72 -15.95 -6.73
N PHE A 73 17.79 -17.27 -6.94
CA PHE A 73 18.04 -18.23 -5.86
C PHE A 73 19.44 -18.07 -5.27
N LEU A 74 20.47 -17.99 -6.14
CA LEU A 74 21.85 -17.75 -5.70
C LEU A 74 22.00 -16.43 -4.94
N LEU A 75 21.41 -15.36 -5.45
CA LEU A 75 21.43 -14.06 -4.78
C LEU A 75 20.72 -14.15 -3.41
N THR A 76 19.58 -14.85 -3.33
CA THR A 76 18.88 -15.04 -2.05
C THR A 76 19.68 -15.88 -1.07
N VAL A 77 20.40 -16.94 -1.55
CA VAL A 77 21.30 -17.73 -0.71
C VAL A 77 22.44 -16.88 -0.18
N LEU A 78 23.08 -16.08 -1.04
CA LEU A 78 24.15 -15.16 -0.62
C LEU A 78 23.66 -14.14 0.43
N ILE A 79 22.49 -13.54 0.20
CA ILE A 79 21.86 -12.63 1.17
C ILE A 79 21.58 -13.37 2.48
N THR A 80 21.07 -14.60 2.41
CA THR A 80 20.78 -15.39 3.62
C THR A 80 22.05 -15.68 4.41
N ILE A 81 23.12 -16.11 3.75
CA ILE A 81 24.43 -16.35 4.41
C ILE A 81 24.97 -15.06 5.03
N ALA A 82 24.94 -13.95 4.27
CA ALA A 82 25.38 -12.65 4.79
C ALA A 82 24.57 -12.24 6.03
N MET A 83 23.23 -12.41 6.00
CA MET A 83 22.36 -12.08 7.12
C MET A 83 22.62 -12.98 8.34
N PHE A 84 22.94 -14.26 8.15
CA PHE A 84 23.31 -15.15 9.25
C PHE A 84 24.60 -14.72 9.95
N ILE A 85 25.58 -14.22 9.18
CA ILE A 85 26.86 -13.73 9.67
C ILE A 85 26.68 -12.38 10.40
N VAL A 86 25.90 -11.46 9.78
CA VAL A 86 25.73 -10.08 10.29
C VAL A 86 24.65 -9.99 11.40
N ALA A 87 23.75 -10.99 11.53
CA ALA A 87 22.66 -10.95 12.49
C ALA A 87 23.09 -10.66 13.93
N PRO A 88 24.20 -11.20 14.50
CA PRO A 88 24.64 -10.86 15.84
C PRO A 88 24.99 -9.39 16.01
N TRP A 89 25.59 -8.77 14.97
CA TRP A 89 25.88 -7.34 14.98
C TRP A 89 24.61 -6.49 15.10
N PHE A 90 23.52 -6.86 14.43
CA PHE A 90 22.23 -6.18 14.62
C PHE A 90 21.72 -6.32 16.06
N GLY A 91 21.92 -7.49 16.71
CA GLY A 91 21.57 -7.70 18.10
C GLY A 91 22.29 -6.72 19.03
N THR A 92 23.61 -6.57 18.86
CA THR A 92 24.41 -5.62 19.65
C THR A 92 24.09 -4.15 19.30
N PHE A 93 23.91 -3.83 18.01
CA PHE A 93 23.62 -2.48 17.54
C PHE A 93 22.29 -1.93 18.07
N TYR A 94 21.26 -2.77 18.14
CA TYR A 94 19.93 -2.39 18.67
C TYR A 94 19.75 -2.72 20.16
N GLY A 95 20.76 -3.28 20.83
CA GLY A 95 20.68 -3.64 22.26
C GLY A 95 19.69 -4.78 22.57
N GLU A 96 19.35 -5.63 21.58
CA GLU A 96 18.42 -6.76 21.74
C GLU A 96 19.02 -8.03 21.10
N GLU A 97 19.67 -8.86 21.89
CA GLU A 97 20.35 -10.08 21.40
C GLU A 97 19.42 -11.04 20.64
N LYS A 98 18.16 -11.11 21.08
CA LYS A 98 17.16 -12.00 20.49
C LYS A 98 16.77 -11.55 19.07
N LEU A 99 17.03 -10.29 18.68
CA LEU A 99 16.84 -9.76 17.34
C LEU A 99 17.65 -10.55 16.29
N ALA A 100 18.85 -11.01 16.65
CA ALA A 100 19.68 -11.85 15.78
C ALA A 100 18.96 -13.14 15.38
N ARG A 101 18.27 -13.78 16.33
CA ARG A 101 17.49 -15.00 16.07
C ARG A 101 16.28 -14.69 15.17
N PHE A 102 15.58 -13.58 15.42
CA PHE A 102 14.46 -13.11 14.58
C PHE A 102 14.90 -12.93 13.13
N VAL A 103 15.98 -12.17 12.90
CA VAL A 103 16.52 -11.87 11.58
C VAL A 103 16.88 -13.15 10.82
N ARG A 104 17.55 -14.11 11.47
CA ARG A 104 17.91 -15.40 10.88
C ARG A 104 16.68 -16.18 10.42
N ILE A 105 15.67 -16.32 11.29
CA ILE A 105 14.44 -17.08 10.97
C ILE A 105 13.65 -16.37 9.85
N ALA A 106 13.47 -15.07 9.95
CA ALA A 106 12.73 -14.31 8.94
C ALA A 106 13.44 -14.32 7.57
N THR A 107 14.78 -14.38 7.54
CA THR A 107 15.53 -14.48 6.28
C THR A 107 15.38 -15.86 5.62
N VAL A 108 15.25 -16.94 6.42
CA VAL A 108 14.96 -18.29 5.89
C VAL A 108 13.61 -18.31 5.18
N ALA A 109 12.60 -17.57 5.66
CA ALA A 109 11.34 -17.42 4.94
C ALA A 109 11.54 -16.88 3.52
N GLY A 110 12.43 -15.89 3.35
CA GLY A 110 12.80 -15.36 2.04
C GLY A 110 13.42 -16.40 1.10
N LEU A 111 14.23 -17.31 1.65
CA LEU A 111 14.84 -18.41 0.88
C LEU A 111 13.77 -19.42 0.40
N ILE A 112 12.82 -19.76 1.27
CA ILE A 112 11.69 -20.64 0.91
C ILE A 112 10.84 -19.98 -0.19
N GLU A 113 10.53 -18.68 -0.05
CA GLU A 113 9.73 -17.95 -1.01
C GLU A 113 10.41 -17.82 -2.38
N ALA A 114 11.75 -17.68 -2.42
CA ALA A 114 12.52 -17.54 -3.66
C ALA A 114 12.27 -18.69 -4.64
N VAL A 115 12.01 -19.91 -4.13
CA VAL A 115 11.72 -21.09 -4.94
C VAL A 115 10.42 -20.93 -5.75
N SER A 116 9.43 -20.21 -5.22
CA SER A 116 8.12 -20.00 -5.86
C SER A 116 8.02 -18.75 -6.73
N MET A 117 8.96 -17.80 -6.62
CA MET A 117 8.86 -16.51 -7.31
C MET A 117 8.75 -16.61 -8.84
N PRO A 118 9.52 -17.44 -9.56
CA PRO A 118 9.37 -17.58 -11.00
C PRO A 118 8.02 -18.15 -11.40
N ILE A 119 7.48 -19.09 -10.63
CA ILE A 119 6.15 -19.67 -10.87
C ILE A 119 5.07 -18.61 -10.74
N ARG A 120 5.14 -17.77 -9.70
CA ARG A 120 4.22 -16.64 -9.51
C ARG A 120 4.34 -15.61 -10.64
N GLY A 121 5.56 -15.38 -11.13
CA GLY A 121 5.82 -14.54 -12.32
C GLY A 121 5.10 -15.09 -13.56
N LEU A 122 5.18 -16.39 -13.81
CA LEU A 122 4.46 -17.04 -14.91
C LEU A 122 2.95 -17.01 -14.74
N LEU A 123 2.43 -17.30 -13.54
CA LEU A 123 0.98 -17.19 -13.25
C LEU A 123 0.47 -15.77 -13.51
N ARG A 124 1.28 -14.74 -13.21
CA ARG A 124 0.95 -13.34 -13.49
C ARG A 124 0.96 -13.06 -14.99
N ARG A 125 1.96 -13.58 -15.72
CA ARG A 125 2.04 -13.46 -17.18
C ARG A 125 0.87 -14.16 -17.88
N ASP A 126 0.51 -15.36 -17.43
CA ASP A 126 -0.60 -16.14 -17.97
C ASP A 126 -1.98 -15.58 -17.54
N MET A 127 -2.01 -14.41 -16.86
CA MET A 127 -3.23 -13.78 -16.34
C MET A 127 -4.07 -14.70 -15.44
N ALA A 128 -3.43 -15.68 -14.80
CA ALA A 128 -4.06 -16.65 -13.88
C ALA A 128 -4.36 -16.00 -12.52
N PHE A 129 -5.13 -14.89 -12.54
CA PHE A 129 -5.41 -14.11 -11.33
C PHE A 129 -6.15 -14.89 -10.26
N GLY A 130 -6.95 -15.90 -10.63
CA GLY A 130 -7.62 -16.77 -9.66
C GLY A 130 -6.65 -17.59 -8.83
N ALA A 131 -5.61 -18.16 -9.45
CA ALA A 131 -4.54 -18.87 -8.76
C ALA A 131 -3.72 -17.95 -7.84
N LEU A 132 -3.36 -16.78 -8.34
CA LEU A 132 -2.66 -15.76 -7.53
C LEU A 132 -3.50 -15.29 -6.34
N ALA A 133 -4.80 -15.10 -6.54
CA ALA A 133 -5.74 -14.75 -5.48
C ALA A 133 -5.79 -15.82 -4.39
N LEU A 134 -5.90 -17.10 -4.78
CA LEU A 134 -5.87 -18.21 -3.85
C LEU A 134 -4.57 -18.25 -3.04
N ILE A 135 -3.41 -18.17 -3.72
CA ILE A 135 -2.09 -18.20 -3.08
C ILE A 135 -1.95 -17.04 -2.07
N ASN A 136 -2.27 -15.81 -2.49
CA ASN A 136 -2.12 -14.64 -1.65
C ASN A 136 -3.07 -14.66 -0.44
N THR A 137 -4.32 -15.06 -0.64
CA THR A 137 -5.33 -15.12 0.43
C THR A 137 -5.01 -16.22 1.43
N ALA A 138 -4.64 -17.41 0.96
CA ALA A 138 -4.26 -18.52 1.83
C ALA A 138 -2.99 -18.18 2.63
N SER A 139 -1.98 -17.59 2.00
CA SER A 139 -0.77 -17.12 2.68
C SER A 139 -1.09 -16.07 3.75
N ALA A 140 -1.95 -15.09 3.45
CA ALA A 140 -2.38 -14.07 4.42
C ALA A 140 -3.14 -14.70 5.60
N ALA A 141 -4.04 -15.65 5.35
CA ALA A 141 -4.78 -16.38 6.38
C ALA A 141 -3.84 -17.19 7.27
N VAL A 142 -2.88 -17.93 6.67
CA VAL A 142 -1.88 -18.69 7.43
C VAL A 142 -1.00 -17.76 8.25
N THR A 143 -0.58 -16.61 7.71
CA THR A 143 0.18 -15.61 8.47
C THR A 143 -0.61 -15.15 9.69
N ALA A 144 -1.88 -14.78 9.50
CA ALA A 144 -2.74 -14.29 10.58
C ALA A 144 -2.93 -15.36 11.68
N VAL A 145 -3.33 -16.56 11.29
CA VAL A 145 -3.57 -17.66 12.22
C VAL A 145 -2.28 -18.08 12.93
N ALA A 146 -1.18 -18.27 12.19
CA ALA A 146 0.09 -18.68 12.77
C ALA A 146 0.62 -17.61 13.75
N THR A 147 0.55 -16.32 13.41
CA THR A 147 1.00 -15.27 14.32
C THR A 147 0.20 -15.28 15.62
N VAL A 148 -1.14 -15.38 15.54
CA VAL A 148 -2.00 -15.40 16.72
C VAL A 148 -1.75 -16.66 17.56
N MET A 149 -1.73 -17.84 16.95
CA MET A 149 -1.53 -19.11 17.66
C MET A 149 -0.16 -19.17 18.34
N LEU A 150 0.91 -18.73 17.66
CA LEU A 150 2.25 -18.70 18.23
C LEU A 150 2.38 -17.62 19.32
N ALA A 151 1.71 -16.47 19.19
CA ALA A 151 1.66 -15.47 20.24
C ALA A 151 0.97 -16.00 21.50
N LEU A 152 -0.18 -16.71 21.35
CA LEU A 152 -0.86 -17.39 22.45
C LEU A 152 -0.03 -18.50 23.08
N ALA A 153 0.82 -19.18 22.30
CA ALA A 153 1.76 -20.19 22.78
C ALA A 153 3.01 -19.59 23.48
N GLY A 154 3.09 -18.26 23.64
CA GLY A 154 4.16 -17.59 24.37
C GLY A 154 5.43 -17.33 23.54
N PHE A 155 5.37 -17.42 22.21
CA PHE A 155 6.52 -17.10 21.35
C PHE A 155 6.82 -15.60 21.24
N SER A 156 6.00 -14.72 21.86
CA SER A 156 6.21 -13.27 21.86
C SER A 156 6.41 -12.74 20.43
N TYR A 157 7.33 -11.77 20.22
CA TYR A 157 7.65 -11.24 18.89
C TYR A 157 8.18 -12.27 17.87
N MET A 158 8.72 -13.43 18.33
CA MET A 158 9.15 -14.53 17.45
C MET A 158 7.97 -15.16 16.70
N SER A 159 6.73 -15.00 17.18
CA SER A 159 5.52 -15.43 16.48
C SER A 159 5.44 -14.84 15.07
N VAL A 160 5.85 -13.59 14.88
CA VAL A 160 5.88 -12.92 13.58
C VAL A 160 6.91 -13.58 12.66
N ALA A 161 8.11 -13.88 13.14
CA ALA A 161 9.15 -14.51 12.33
C ALA A 161 8.74 -15.92 11.86
N TRP A 162 8.19 -16.74 12.76
CA TRP A 162 7.73 -18.09 12.41
C TRP A 162 6.49 -18.05 11.50
N ALA A 163 5.59 -17.11 11.69
CA ALA A 163 4.44 -16.91 10.80
C ALA A 163 4.87 -16.56 9.38
N THR A 164 5.95 -15.76 9.20
CA THR A 164 6.50 -15.49 7.86
C THR A 164 7.05 -16.74 7.20
N VAL A 165 7.68 -17.65 7.97
CA VAL A 165 8.14 -18.97 7.47
C VAL A 165 6.95 -19.83 7.03
N ALA A 166 5.90 -19.91 7.84
CA ALA A 166 4.68 -20.65 7.51
C ALA A 166 4.00 -20.09 6.25
N ALA A 167 3.93 -18.78 6.12
CA ALA A 167 3.40 -18.09 4.95
C ALA A 167 4.23 -18.37 3.69
N ALA A 168 5.56 -18.31 3.79
CA ALA A 168 6.46 -18.61 2.68
C ALA A 168 6.31 -20.09 2.23
N ALA A 169 6.21 -21.02 3.17
CA ALA A 169 5.95 -22.42 2.88
C ALA A 169 4.60 -22.62 2.17
N THR A 170 3.52 -22.00 2.68
CA THR A 170 2.19 -22.04 2.07
C THR A 170 2.21 -21.45 0.65
N THR A 171 2.84 -20.30 0.47
CA THR A 171 3.00 -19.66 -0.85
C THR A 171 3.71 -20.60 -1.83
N THR A 172 4.79 -21.24 -1.38
CA THR A 172 5.58 -22.14 -2.21
C THR A 172 4.80 -23.41 -2.57
N ILE A 173 4.19 -24.06 -1.59
CA ILE A 173 3.39 -25.27 -1.81
C ILE A 173 2.23 -25.01 -2.78
N LEU A 174 1.46 -23.95 -2.55
CA LEU A 174 0.32 -23.60 -3.40
C LEU A 174 0.76 -23.17 -4.81
N SER A 175 1.89 -22.50 -4.95
CA SER A 175 2.42 -22.12 -6.26
C SER A 175 2.73 -23.36 -7.10
N PHE A 176 3.36 -24.38 -6.51
CA PHE A 176 3.61 -25.67 -7.18
C PHE A 176 2.35 -26.50 -7.40
N TYR A 177 1.37 -26.38 -6.52
CA TYR A 177 0.06 -27.03 -6.73
C TYR A 177 -0.66 -26.45 -7.94
N CYS A 178 -0.65 -25.11 -8.08
CA CYS A 178 -1.31 -24.42 -9.21
C CYS A 178 -0.56 -24.63 -10.53
N ARG A 179 0.78 -24.77 -10.49
CA ARG A 179 1.60 -24.99 -11.69
C ARG A 179 2.74 -25.96 -11.39
N ARG A 180 2.56 -27.21 -11.84
CA ARG A 180 3.52 -28.31 -11.62
C ARG A 180 4.67 -28.28 -12.64
N ASP A 181 5.42 -27.19 -12.71
CA ASP A 181 6.56 -27.08 -13.61
C ASP A 181 7.89 -27.09 -12.83
N LEU A 182 8.34 -28.28 -12.45
CA LEU A 182 9.62 -28.49 -11.75
C LEU A 182 10.85 -28.28 -12.68
N SER A 183 10.64 -28.19 -13.99
CA SER A 183 11.74 -27.98 -14.94
C SER A 183 12.42 -26.62 -14.78
N ILE A 184 11.72 -25.66 -14.17
CA ILE A 184 12.20 -24.30 -13.87
C ILE A 184 13.32 -24.35 -12.82
N LEU A 185 13.31 -25.30 -11.92
CA LEU A 185 14.29 -25.43 -10.83
C LEU A 185 15.65 -25.94 -11.29
N ARG A 186 15.78 -26.35 -12.55
CA ARG A 186 17.09 -26.77 -13.09
C ARG A 186 17.99 -25.55 -13.29
N PRO A 187 19.15 -25.44 -12.60
CA PRO A 187 20.00 -24.27 -12.72
C PRO A 187 20.63 -24.17 -14.10
N THR A 188 20.71 -22.93 -14.61
CA THR A 188 21.48 -22.60 -15.83
C THR A 188 22.11 -21.23 -15.69
N PHE A 189 23.31 -21.08 -16.25
CA PHE A 189 24.03 -19.82 -16.29
C PHE A 189 23.96 -19.13 -17.66
N ARG A 190 23.19 -19.69 -18.61
CA ARG A 190 22.96 -19.05 -19.91
C ARG A 190 22.05 -17.83 -19.68
N SER A 191 22.32 -16.73 -20.37
CA SER A 191 21.52 -15.48 -20.36
C SER A 191 21.49 -14.72 -19.02
N TRP A 192 22.33 -15.05 -18.02
CA TRP A 192 22.34 -14.37 -16.72
C TRP A 192 22.61 -12.87 -16.80
N GLY A 193 23.51 -12.45 -17.77
CA GLY A 193 23.83 -11.05 -17.99
C GLY A 193 22.61 -10.21 -18.37
N SER A 194 21.69 -10.75 -19.18
CA SER A 194 20.45 -10.04 -19.55
C SER A 194 19.48 -9.87 -18.38
N VAL A 195 19.45 -10.84 -17.46
CA VAL A 195 18.65 -10.77 -16.23
C VAL A 195 19.16 -9.67 -15.31
N LEU A 196 20.48 -9.61 -15.08
CA LEU A 196 21.10 -8.61 -14.20
C LEU A 196 21.02 -7.19 -14.77
N THR A 197 21.26 -7.02 -16.07
CA THR A 197 21.18 -5.70 -16.71
C THR A 197 19.76 -5.13 -16.66
N PHE A 198 18.76 -5.97 -16.91
CA PHE A 198 17.36 -5.55 -16.83
C PHE A 198 16.94 -5.24 -15.39
N GLY A 199 17.35 -6.10 -14.45
CA GLY A 199 17.01 -5.96 -13.02
C GLY A 199 17.63 -4.74 -12.35
N GLY A 200 18.79 -4.26 -12.84
CA GLY A 200 19.56 -3.20 -12.19
C GLY A 200 18.74 -1.92 -11.93
N TYR A 201 17.99 -1.46 -12.91
CA TYR A 201 17.22 -0.21 -12.79
C TYR A 201 15.98 -0.35 -11.88
N ASN A 202 15.26 -1.46 -12.04
CA ASN A 202 14.08 -1.74 -11.22
C ASN A 202 14.46 -2.07 -9.76
N GLY A 203 15.51 -2.88 -9.59
CA GLY A 203 16.02 -3.25 -8.27
C GLY A 203 16.51 -2.06 -7.46
N ALA A 204 17.25 -1.12 -8.09
CA ALA A 204 17.68 0.10 -7.41
C ALA A 204 16.49 0.95 -6.92
N SER A 205 15.49 1.16 -7.78
CA SER A 205 14.28 1.92 -7.42
C SER A 205 13.50 1.23 -6.30
N TYR A 206 13.38 -0.10 -6.34
CA TYR A 206 12.73 -0.88 -5.31
C TYR A 206 13.48 -0.79 -3.97
N LEU A 207 14.81 -0.95 -3.99
CA LEU A 207 15.64 -0.88 -2.79
C LEU A 207 15.55 0.50 -2.11
N ILE A 208 15.62 1.59 -2.89
CA ILE A 208 15.45 2.96 -2.38
C ILE A 208 14.09 3.09 -1.69
N ASN A 209 13.02 2.60 -2.33
CA ASN A 209 11.69 2.66 -1.74
C ASN A 209 11.58 1.81 -0.46
N GLN A 210 12.10 0.59 -0.45
CA GLN A 210 12.06 -0.29 0.74
C GLN A 210 12.88 0.27 1.90
N THR A 211 14.06 0.83 1.60
CA THR A 211 14.88 1.51 2.61
C THR A 211 14.12 2.68 3.22
N TYR A 212 13.49 3.52 2.39
CA TYR A 212 12.69 4.64 2.89
C TYR A 212 11.49 4.18 3.76
N VAL A 213 10.82 3.11 3.38
CA VAL A 213 9.68 2.56 4.16
C VAL A 213 10.14 1.99 5.50
N ALA A 214 11.29 1.32 5.53
CA ALA A 214 11.84 0.75 6.77
C ALA A 214 12.60 1.77 7.63
N LEU A 215 13.03 2.89 7.05
CA LEU A 215 13.86 3.90 7.71
C LEU A 215 13.30 4.39 9.06
N PRO A 216 11.99 4.72 9.18
CA PRO A 216 11.42 5.15 10.46
C PRO A 216 11.67 4.16 11.59
N GLN A 217 11.39 2.89 11.32
CA GLN A 217 11.52 1.82 12.32
C GLN A 217 12.99 1.59 12.72
N LEU A 218 13.89 1.65 11.73
CA LEU A 218 15.31 1.42 11.95
C LEU A 218 15.96 2.58 12.74
N VAL A 219 15.64 3.81 12.37
CA VAL A 219 16.19 5.00 13.06
C VAL A 219 15.63 5.12 14.46
N LEU A 220 14.31 4.96 14.65
CA LEU A 220 13.72 4.98 15.99
C LEU A 220 14.26 3.85 16.87
N GLY A 221 14.44 2.64 16.31
CA GLY A 221 14.91 1.48 17.04
C GLY A 221 16.33 1.63 17.56
N HIS A 222 17.14 2.48 16.94
CA HIS A 222 18.49 2.80 17.42
C HIS A 222 18.51 3.95 18.44
N LEU A 223 17.66 4.95 18.23
CA LEU A 223 17.70 6.19 19.04
C LEU A 223 16.79 6.14 20.28
N LEU A 224 15.72 5.36 20.23
CA LEU A 224 14.66 5.33 21.24
C LEU A 224 14.34 3.90 21.69
N PRO A 225 13.66 3.72 22.85
CA PRO A 225 13.20 2.41 23.27
C PRO A 225 12.34 1.70 22.20
N HIS A 226 12.43 0.39 22.12
CA HIS A 226 11.70 -0.41 21.12
C HIS A 226 10.18 -0.23 21.21
N SER A 227 9.64 0.13 22.38
CA SER A 227 8.22 0.49 22.55
C SER A 227 7.81 1.68 21.67
N ALA A 228 8.70 2.68 21.51
CA ALA A 228 8.46 3.83 20.64
C ALA A 228 8.32 3.40 19.16
N VAL A 229 9.12 2.41 18.72
CA VAL A 229 9.01 1.84 17.38
C VAL A 229 7.65 1.16 17.18
N GLY A 230 7.22 0.39 18.19
CA GLY A 230 5.90 -0.26 18.19
C GLY A 230 4.75 0.74 18.08
N LEU A 231 4.77 1.77 18.95
CA LEU A 231 3.76 2.85 18.96
C LEU A 231 3.71 3.58 17.61
N TYR A 232 4.87 4.00 17.09
CA TYR A 232 4.94 4.66 15.78
C TYR A 232 4.41 3.80 14.65
N ASN A 233 4.80 2.52 14.62
CA ASN A 233 4.36 1.57 13.61
C ASN A 233 2.83 1.37 13.66
N ARG A 234 2.24 1.22 14.83
CA ARG A 234 0.79 1.05 14.97
C ARG A 234 0.02 2.31 14.62
N ALA A 235 0.48 3.49 15.06
CA ALA A 235 -0.09 4.77 14.64
C ALA A 235 -0.06 4.92 13.11
N GLN A 236 1.09 4.60 12.48
CA GLN A 236 1.25 4.63 11.03
C GLN A 236 0.29 3.66 10.34
N MET A 237 0.20 2.41 10.79
CA MET A 237 -0.68 1.39 10.17
C MET A 237 -2.15 1.81 10.21
N VAL A 238 -2.61 2.39 11.33
CA VAL A 238 -3.99 2.91 11.46
C VAL A 238 -4.19 4.15 10.59
N SER A 239 -3.22 5.06 10.56
CA SER A 239 -3.25 6.26 9.71
C SER A 239 -3.32 5.93 8.21
N ASP A 240 -2.75 4.79 7.78
CA ASP A 240 -2.73 4.36 6.38
C ASP A 240 -4.03 3.65 5.94
N ILE A 241 -4.98 3.38 6.84
CA ILE A 241 -6.24 2.69 6.51
C ILE A 241 -7.05 3.44 5.43
N PRO A 242 -7.30 4.77 5.57
CA PRO A 242 -8.02 5.51 4.54
C PRO A 242 -7.32 5.48 3.17
N ASP A 243 -5.97 5.54 3.16
CA ASP A 243 -5.18 5.42 1.93
C ASP A 243 -5.43 4.08 1.22
N ARG A 244 -5.35 2.98 1.95
CA ARG A 244 -5.56 1.62 1.42
C ARG A 244 -6.97 1.40 0.88
N ILE A 245 -7.99 1.98 1.50
CA ILE A 245 -9.39 1.83 1.09
C ILE A 245 -9.70 2.73 -0.10
N VAL A 246 -9.37 4.02 -0.02
CA VAL A 246 -9.79 5.03 -0.99
C VAL A 246 -8.90 5.01 -2.23
N LEU A 247 -7.58 5.09 -2.06
CA LEU A 247 -6.67 5.20 -3.20
C LEU A 247 -6.60 3.90 -4.01
N THR A 248 -6.60 2.74 -3.36
CA THR A 248 -6.57 1.47 -4.09
C THR A 248 -7.81 1.30 -4.98
N SER A 249 -8.98 1.71 -4.50
CA SER A 249 -10.23 1.68 -5.29
C SER A 249 -10.18 2.70 -6.43
N ALA A 250 -9.68 3.91 -6.16
CA ALA A 250 -9.52 4.95 -7.16
C ALA A 250 -8.55 4.54 -8.28
N PHE A 251 -7.43 3.87 -7.94
CA PHE A 251 -6.46 3.40 -8.94
C PHE A 251 -7.01 2.37 -9.89
N SER A 252 -7.84 1.44 -9.41
CA SER A 252 -8.42 0.39 -10.24
C SER A 252 -9.31 0.95 -11.36
N VAL A 253 -9.85 2.15 -11.17
CA VAL A 253 -10.75 2.83 -12.12
C VAL A 253 -10.02 3.96 -12.87
N ALA A 254 -9.24 4.77 -12.17
CA ALA A 254 -8.60 5.96 -12.76
C ALA A 254 -7.51 5.60 -13.78
N PHE A 255 -6.70 4.57 -13.51
CA PHE A 255 -5.60 4.21 -14.41
C PHE A 255 -6.07 3.73 -15.79
N PRO A 256 -7.04 2.80 -15.93
CA PRO A 256 -7.59 2.43 -17.24
C PRO A 256 -8.28 3.59 -17.95
N ALA A 257 -8.96 4.46 -17.20
CA ALA A 257 -9.62 5.64 -17.77
C ALA A 257 -8.60 6.63 -18.34
N LEU A 258 -7.53 6.96 -17.59
CA LEU A 258 -6.45 7.82 -18.05
C LEU A 258 -5.72 7.23 -19.27
N ALA A 259 -5.42 5.93 -19.25
CA ALA A 259 -4.81 5.24 -20.38
C ALA A 259 -5.71 5.22 -21.62
N GLY A 260 -7.03 5.17 -21.43
CA GLY A 260 -8.03 5.27 -22.51
C GLY A 260 -8.04 6.65 -23.17
N GLU A 261 -7.98 7.72 -22.36
CA GLU A 261 -7.93 9.10 -22.85
C GLU A 261 -6.64 9.38 -23.64
N ILE A 262 -5.49 8.85 -23.18
CA ILE A 262 -4.21 8.97 -23.92
C ILE A 262 -4.32 8.30 -25.29
N ARG A 263 -4.84 7.08 -25.35
CA ARG A 263 -4.99 6.36 -26.64
C ARG A 263 -5.92 7.09 -27.61
N SER A 264 -6.87 7.84 -27.10
CA SER A 264 -7.79 8.64 -27.92
C SER A 264 -7.25 10.04 -28.28
N GLY A 265 -6.03 10.39 -27.88
CA GLY A 265 -5.41 11.70 -28.14
C GLY A 265 -6.06 12.86 -27.38
N ARG A 266 -6.90 12.58 -26.36
CA ARG A 266 -7.60 13.61 -25.59
C ARG A 266 -6.74 14.12 -24.43
N SER A 267 -7.02 15.35 -24.00
CA SER A 267 -6.33 15.98 -22.87
C SER A 267 -6.60 15.23 -21.58
N LEU A 268 -5.52 14.95 -20.83
CA LEU A 268 -5.59 14.33 -19.50
C LEU A 268 -5.97 15.28 -18.37
N LYS A 269 -6.02 16.59 -18.63
CA LYS A 269 -6.23 17.64 -17.62
C LYS A 269 -7.53 17.44 -16.86
N GLU A 270 -8.65 17.39 -17.57
CA GLU A 270 -9.98 17.22 -16.96
C GLU A 270 -10.12 15.92 -16.18
N PRO A 271 -9.75 14.73 -16.73
CA PRO A 271 -9.77 13.47 -16.00
C PRO A 271 -8.89 13.49 -14.75
N TYR A 272 -7.70 14.09 -14.82
CA TYR A 272 -6.78 14.18 -13.68
C TYR A 272 -7.36 15.05 -12.56
N LEU A 273 -7.80 16.27 -12.86
CA LEU A 273 -8.40 17.19 -11.88
C LEU A 273 -9.67 16.58 -11.25
N ARG A 274 -10.48 15.89 -12.05
CA ARG A 274 -11.67 15.17 -11.57
C ARG A 274 -11.28 14.03 -10.62
N ALA A 275 -10.25 13.26 -10.95
CA ALA A 275 -9.75 12.18 -10.08
C ALA A 275 -9.26 12.72 -8.74
N LEU A 276 -8.55 13.87 -8.71
CA LEU A 276 -8.15 14.52 -7.46
C LEU A 276 -9.37 14.88 -6.59
N GLY A 277 -10.42 15.46 -7.20
CA GLY A 277 -11.65 15.79 -6.48
C GLY A 277 -12.37 14.55 -5.93
N HIS A 278 -12.46 13.46 -6.72
CA HIS A 278 -13.10 12.21 -6.27
C HIS A 278 -12.34 11.52 -5.15
N ILE A 279 -11.02 11.58 -5.16
CA ILE A 279 -10.20 11.04 -4.07
C ILE A 279 -10.41 11.86 -2.81
N THR A 280 -10.26 13.18 -2.89
CA THR A 280 -10.26 14.06 -1.71
C THR A 280 -11.62 14.12 -1.01
N VAL A 281 -12.73 13.98 -1.75
CA VAL A 281 -14.08 14.00 -1.15
C VAL A 281 -14.35 12.84 -0.18
N LEU A 282 -13.63 11.73 -0.33
CA LEU A 282 -13.70 10.58 0.59
C LEU A 282 -12.51 10.54 1.55
N TYR A 283 -11.32 10.83 1.04
CA TYR A 283 -10.06 10.69 1.77
C TYR A 283 -9.91 11.70 2.90
N TRP A 284 -10.20 12.97 2.64
CA TRP A 284 -10.06 14.03 3.65
C TRP A 284 -11.04 13.88 4.83
N PRO A 285 -12.35 13.66 4.61
CA PRO A 285 -13.27 13.40 5.72
C PRO A 285 -12.88 12.18 6.55
N ALA A 286 -12.40 11.11 5.89
CA ALA A 286 -11.97 9.90 6.57
C ALA A 286 -10.76 10.14 7.49
N LEU A 287 -9.77 10.93 7.05
CA LEU A 287 -8.60 11.29 7.86
C LEU A 287 -8.96 12.22 9.03
N ILE A 288 -9.82 13.23 8.80
CA ILE A 288 -10.27 14.12 9.88
C ILE A 288 -11.08 13.33 10.92
N LEU A 289 -11.98 12.46 10.47
CA LEU A 289 -12.75 11.60 11.37
C LEU A 289 -11.83 10.67 12.16
N LEU A 290 -10.80 10.09 11.50
CA LEU A 290 -9.80 9.24 12.16
C LEU A 290 -9.02 10.01 13.22
N ALA A 291 -8.65 11.27 12.96
CA ALA A 291 -7.95 12.12 13.93
C ALA A 291 -8.84 12.46 15.15
N LEU A 292 -10.13 12.76 14.92
CA LEU A 292 -11.07 13.06 15.99
C LEU A 292 -11.46 11.83 16.83
N LEU A 293 -11.56 10.68 16.19
CA LEU A 293 -11.90 9.40 16.82
C LEU A 293 -10.67 8.53 17.13
N ALA A 294 -9.49 9.13 17.24
CA ALA A 294 -8.25 8.38 17.46
C ALA A 294 -8.30 7.52 18.74
N HIS A 295 -8.87 8.05 19.85
CA HIS A 295 -9.01 7.33 21.11
C HIS A 295 -9.92 6.10 20.97
N PRO A 296 -11.20 6.20 20.57
CA PRO A 296 -12.06 5.01 20.45
C PRO A 296 -11.54 4.03 19.36
N VAL A 297 -10.90 4.51 18.30
CA VAL A 297 -10.33 3.62 17.27
C VAL A 297 -9.15 2.82 17.83
N ILE A 298 -8.21 3.46 18.53
CA ILE A 298 -7.04 2.76 19.10
C ILE A 298 -7.49 1.82 20.22
N SER A 299 -8.33 2.26 21.15
CA SER A 299 -8.79 1.42 22.25
C SER A 299 -9.59 0.21 21.78
N LEU A 300 -10.45 0.38 20.76
CA LEU A 300 -11.25 -0.70 20.19
C LEU A 300 -10.41 -1.67 19.34
N VAL A 301 -9.55 -1.15 18.47
CA VAL A 301 -8.82 -1.98 17.49
C VAL A 301 -7.55 -2.57 18.10
N LEU A 302 -6.75 -1.76 18.76
CA LEU A 302 -5.44 -2.18 19.26
C LEU A 302 -5.46 -2.58 20.75
N GLY A 303 -6.28 -1.91 21.56
CA GLY A 303 -6.39 -2.13 23.00
C GLY A 303 -5.74 -1.02 23.85
N GLN A 304 -5.96 -1.07 25.17
CA GLN A 304 -5.57 -0.01 26.11
C GLN A 304 -4.06 0.24 26.18
N GLN A 305 -3.26 -0.77 25.93
CA GLN A 305 -1.78 -0.67 25.94
C GLN A 305 -1.21 0.22 24.82
N TRP A 306 -2.05 0.71 23.87
CA TRP A 306 -1.65 1.52 22.72
C TRP A 306 -2.11 2.98 22.82
N LEU A 307 -2.64 3.42 23.95
CA LEU A 307 -3.17 4.79 24.09
C LEU A 307 -2.11 5.87 23.82
N ASP A 308 -0.86 5.61 24.14
CA ASP A 308 0.27 6.53 23.82
C ASP A 308 0.47 6.72 22.31
N ALA A 309 -0.13 5.90 21.46
CA ALA A 309 -0.10 6.08 20.02
C ALA A 309 -1.15 7.10 19.51
N ILE A 310 -2.10 7.54 20.35
CA ILE A 310 -3.19 8.46 19.96
C ILE A 310 -2.63 9.77 19.38
N PRO A 311 -1.77 10.53 20.09
CA PRO A 311 -1.27 11.80 19.55
C PRO A 311 -0.45 11.63 18.28
N LEU A 312 0.25 10.49 18.14
CA LEU A 312 0.97 10.16 16.91
C LEU A 312 0.00 9.96 15.74
N LEU A 313 -1.08 9.19 15.97
CA LEU A 313 -2.12 8.94 14.98
C LEU A 313 -2.79 10.24 14.54
N GLN A 314 -3.14 11.13 15.47
CA GLN A 314 -3.75 12.41 15.18
C GLN A 314 -2.89 13.26 14.25
N VAL A 315 -1.61 13.42 14.59
CA VAL A 315 -0.65 14.18 13.78
C VAL A 315 -0.45 13.53 12.40
N MET A 316 -0.31 12.21 12.34
CA MET A 316 -0.12 11.50 11.08
C MET A 316 -1.36 11.57 10.18
N ALA A 317 -2.56 11.50 10.75
CA ALA A 317 -3.81 11.63 10.00
C ALA A 317 -3.96 13.03 9.39
N ILE A 318 -3.65 14.08 10.16
CA ILE A 318 -3.67 15.47 9.64
C ILE A 318 -2.61 15.65 8.54
N ALA A 319 -1.40 15.16 8.76
CA ALA A 319 -0.35 15.22 7.73
C ALA A 319 -0.78 14.48 6.45
N GLY A 320 -1.50 13.37 6.59
CA GLY A 320 -2.02 12.55 5.50
C GLY A 320 -2.92 13.30 4.52
N LEU A 321 -3.55 14.41 4.92
CA LEU A 321 -4.37 15.24 4.03
C LEU A 321 -3.60 15.71 2.78
N ALA A 322 -2.29 15.83 2.87
CA ALA A 322 -1.44 16.22 1.74
C ALA A 322 -1.04 15.03 0.81
N TRP A 323 -1.35 13.78 1.16
CA TRP A 323 -0.88 12.62 0.41
C TRP A 323 -1.66 12.35 -0.89
N PHE A 324 -2.86 12.90 -1.08
CA PHE A 324 -3.81 12.57 -2.15
C PHE A 324 -3.26 12.60 -3.59
N PRO A 325 -2.35 13.52 -4.01
CA PRO A 325 -1.85 13.51 -5.40
C PRO A 325 -0.67 12.56 -5.57
N VAL A 326 0.04 12.22 -4.48
CA VAL A 326 1.27 11.42 -4.52
C VAL A 326 0.98 10.03 -5.08
N GLY A 327 -0.13 9.43 -4.65
CA GLY A 327 -0.58 8.16 -5.15
C GLY A 327 -0.85 8.16 -6.67
N LEU A 328 -1.47 9.20 -7.22
CA LEU A 328 -1.79 9.31 -8.66
C LEU A 328 -0.57 9.62 -9.54
N THR A 329 0.50 10.17 -8.97
CA THR A 329 1.66 10.65 -9.73
C THR A 329 2.33 9.54 -10.53
N SER A 330 2.58 8.38 -9.92
CA SER A 330 3.24 7.27 -10.62
C SER A 330 2.42 6.71 -11.79
N PRO A 331 1.11 6.40 -11.65
CA PRO A 331 0.28 5.98 -12.77
C PRO A 331 0.20 7.01 -13.91
N VAL A 332 0.09 8.29 -13.57
CA VAL A 332 -0.01 9.37 -14.57
C VAL A 332 1.29 9.50 -15.35
N LEU A 333 2.45 9.60 -14.66
CA LEU A 333 3.75 9.72 -15.33
C LEU A 333 4.09 8.48 -16.15
N LEU A 334 3.69 7.29 -15.69
CA LEU A 334 3.83 6.05 -16.45
C LEU A 334 2.98 6.09 -17.73
N ALA A 335 1.74 6.56 -17.64
CA ALA A 335 0.81 6.61 -18.75
C ALA A 335 1.27 7.59 -19.85
N VAL A 336 1.88 8.72 -19.48
CA VAL A 336 2.46 9.68 -20.44
C VAL A 336 3.88 9.32 -20.89
N GLY A 337 4.44 8.18 -20.44
CA GLY A 337 5.79 7.73 -20.81
C GLY A 337 6.93 8.46 -20.12
N ALA A 338 6.65 9.29 -19.10
CA ALA A 338 7.62 10.12 -18.39
C ALA A 338 8.35 9.35 -17.27
N ASN A 339 8.97 8.21 -17.60
CA ASN A 339 9.63 7.33 -16.62
C ASN A 339 10.76 8.04 -15.86
N ARG A 340 11.51 8.92 -16.51
CA ARG A 340 12.58 9.69 -15.86
C ARG A 340 12.03 10.60 -14.76
N ASP A 341 10.97 11.33 -15.04
CA ASP A 341 10.36 12.25 -14.07
C ASP A 341 9.72 11.48 -12.91
N ARG A 342 9.16 10.29 -13.17
CA ARG A 342 8.69 9.39 -12.13
C ARG A 342 9.81 9.00 -11.15
N VAL A 343 10.98 8.58 -11.67
CA VAL A 343 12.13 8.21 -10.82
C VAL A 343 12.66 9.41 -10.06
N LEU A 344 12.78 10.58 -10.70
CA LEU A 344 13.22 11.81 -10.04
C LEU A 344 12.27 12.24 -8.93
N THR A 345 10.96 12.13 -9.14
CA THR A 345 9.95 12.44 -8.11
C THR A 345 10.16 11.56 -6.87
N TYR A 346 10.37 10.25 -7.07
CA TYR A 346 10.67 9.34 -5.96
C TYR A 346 12.01 9.64 -5.30
N LEU A 347 13.06 9.82 -6.09
CA LEU A 347 14.40 10.05 -5.56
C LEU A 347 14.46 11.33 -4.72
N ILE A 348 14.00 12.45 -5.26
CA ILE A 348 14.01 13.74 -4.55
C ILE A 348 13.05 13.68 -3.35
N GLY A 349 11.81 13.23 -3.57
CA GLY A 349 10.80 13.20 -2.53
C GLY A 349 11.19 12.32 -1.35
N ARG A 350 11.72 11.12 -1.61
CA ARG A 350 12.12 10.18 -0.56
C ARG A 350 13.41 10.59 0.15
N SER A 351 14.42 11.07 -0.59
CA SER A 351 15.69 11.47 0.02
C SER A 351 15.53 12.69 0.94
N VAL A 352 14.83 13.72 0.49
CA VAL A 352 14.58 14.91 1.33
C VAL A 352 13.74 14.54 2.55
N SER A 353 12.67 13.75 2.35
CA SER A 353 11.84 13.29 3.45
C SER A 353 12.61 12.41 4.45
N ALA A 354 13.53 11.57 3.97
CA ALA A 354 14.38 10.76 4.83
C ALA A 354 15.29 11.61 5.72
N VAL A 355 15.93 12.64 5.15
CA VAL A 355 16.79 13.56 5.92
C VAL A 355 15.98 14.26 7.00
N ILE A 356 14.82 14.85 6.67
CA ILE A 356 13.95 15.53 7.64
C ILE A 356 13.49 14.57 8.74
N LEU A 357 13.11 13.36 8.38
CA LEU A 357 12.62 12.34 9.31
C LEU A 357 13.74 11.86 10.25
N CYS A 358 14.95 11.58 9.72
CA CYS A 358 16.10 11.21 10.53
C CYS A 358 16.51 12.34 11.49
N SER A 359 16.51 13.59 11.03
CA SER A 359 16.81 14.75 11.88
C SER A 359 15.76 14.90 13.00
N ALA A 360 14.47 14.72 12.68
CA ALA A 360 13.40 14.81 13.67
C ALA A 360 13.44 13.69 14.72
N ALA A 361 13.95 12.51 14.37
CA ALA A 361 14.04 11.36 15.28
C ALA A 361 14.90 11.64 16.53
N TRP A 362 15.91 12.52 16.42
CA TRP A 362 16.74 12.96 17.57
C TRP A 362 15.95 13.73 18.62
N PHE A 363 14.82 14.33 18.24
CA PHE A 363 13.94 15.08 19.14
C PHE A 363 12.78 14.24 19.69
N GLY A 364 12.79 12.93 19.42
CA GLY A 364 11.81 11.97 19.92
C GLY A 364 10.72 11.58 18.91
N ILE A 365 9.89 10.63 19.37
CA ILE A 365 8.87 9.99 18.54
C ILE A 365 7.81 10.99 18.01
N MET A 366 7.42 11.98 18.85
CA MET A 366 6.42 12.97 18.47
C MET A 366 6.96 13.94 17.41
N ALA A 367 8.22 14.38 17.53
CA ALA A 367 8.88 15.22 16.54
C ALA A 367 8.99 14.47 15.20
N MET A 368 9.28 13.17 15.24
CA MET A 368 9.31 12.34 14.05
C MET A 368 7.93 12.19 13.39
N ALA A 369 6.86 12.02 14.16
CA ALA A 369 5.50 12.03 13.63
C ALA A 369 5.15 13.41 13.04
N ALA A 370 5.49 14.49 13.74
CA ALA A 370 5.26 15.87 13.31
C ALA A 370 6.04 16.24 12.04
N SER A 371 7.20 15.61 11.79
CA SER A 371 7.96 15.83 10.56
C SER A 371 7.16 15.49 9.29
N LYS A 372 6.13 14.64 9.41
CA LYS A 372 5.20 14.35 8.30
C LYS A 372 4.35 15.56 7.89
N LEU A 373 4.10 16.51 8.80
CA LEU A 373 3.42 17.76 8.47
C LEU A 373 4.25 18.64 7.52
N VAL A 374 5.53 18.40 7.39
CA VAL A 374 6.42 19.08 6.44
C VAL A 374 6.69 18.18 5.22
N THR A 375 7.00 16.90 5.45
CA THR A 375 7.43 16.01 4.37
C THR A 375 6.30 15.62 3.43
N LEU A 376 5.06 15.46 3.90
CA LEU A 376 3.94 15.11 3.02
C LEU A 376 3.46 16.29 2.16
N PRO A 377 3.31 17.54 2.66
CA PRO A 377 3.09 18.71 1.81
C PRO A 377 4.22 18.93 0.81
N PHE A 378 5.48 18.72 1.21
CA PHE A 378 6.60 18.79 0.27
C PHE A 378 6.44 17.79 -0.88
N GLN A 379 6.12 16.52 -0.56
CA GLN A 379 5.88 15.48 -1.57
C GLN A 379 4.65 15.79 -2.43
N MET A 380 3.60 16.40 -1.87
CA MET A 380 2.42 16.87 -2.59
C MET A 380 2.81 17.90 -3.67
N VAL A 381 3.53 18.96 -3.27
CA VAL A 381 3.95 20.02 -4.19
C VAL A 381 4.88 19.46 -5.26
N LEU A 382 5.84 18.63 -4.88
CA LEU A 382 6.76 17.98 -5.80
C LEU A 382 6.02 17.11 -6.84
N SER A 383 5.07 16.31 -6.40
CA SER A 383 4.25 15.44 -7.24
C SER A 383 3.42 16.25 -8.24
N LEU A 384 2.72 17.27 -7.77
CA LEU A 384 1.93 18.16 -8.64
C LEU A 384 2.81 18.91 -9.64
N TRP A 385 4.01 19.34 -9.23
CA TRP A 385 4.95 20.05 -10.10
C TRP A 385 5.46 19.17 -11.25
N PHE A 386 5.82 17.91 -10.97
CA PHE A 386 6.25 16.98 -12.01
C PHE A 386 5.09 16.59 -12.94
N VAL A 387 3.89 16.36 -12.41
CA VAL A 387 2.71 16.07 -13.24
C VAL A 387 2.36 17.28 -14.13
N ARG A 388 2.46 18.51 -13.60
CA ARG A 388 2.18 19.73 -14.36
C ARG A 388 3.05 19.91 -15.60
N ARG A 389 4.25 19.35 -15.63
CA ARG A 389 5.13 19.39 -16.82
C ARG A 389 4.54 18.64 -18.01
N HIS A 390 3.73 17.62 -17.73
CA HIS A 390 3.13 16.76 -18.75
C HIS A 390 1.64 17.00 -18.96
N ILE A 391 0.96 17.48 -17.93
CA ILE A 391 -0.46 17.85 -17.98
C ILE A 391 -0.58 19.34 -17.68
N ALA A 392 -0.86 20.14 -18.70
CA ALA A 392 -0.92 21.58 -18.58
C ALA A 392 -2.14 22.06 -17.76
N PHE A 393 -2.03 22.03 -16.42
CA PHE A 393 -3.02 22.63 -15.53
C PHE A 393 -2.44 23.82 -14.77
N GLN A 394 -3.31 24.73 -14.32
CA GLN A 394 -2.95 25.86 -13.46
C GLN A 394 -3.20 25.51 -11.99
N TRP A 395 -2.45 26.09 -11.06
CA TRP A 395 -2.65 25.92 -9.62
C TRP A 395 -4.06 26.29 -9.15
N ARG A 396 -4.65 27.31 -9.78
CA ARG A 396 -6.04 27.72 -9.52
C ARG A 396 -7.06 26.63 -9.87
N GLU A 397 -6.79 25.84 -10.88
CA GLU A 397 -7.67 24.75 -11.30
C GLU A 397 -7.61 23.57 -10.32
N VAL A 398 -6.42 23.29 -9.78
CA VAL A 398 -6.27 22.30 -8.69
C VAL A 398 -7.06 22.79 -7.46
N TRP A 399 -6.89 24.05 -7.07
CA TRP A 399 -7.64 24.63 -5.96
C TRP A 399 -9.14 24.56 -6.19
N ALA A 400 -9.62 24.92 -7.39
CA ALA A 400 -11.03 24.83 -7.76
C ALA A 400 -11.58 23.41 -7.74
N ALA A 401 -10.76 22.40 -8.11
CA ALA A 401 -11.14 21.00 -8.01
C ALA A 401 -11.26 20.51 -6.55
N LEU A 402 -10.41 21.03 -5.66
CA LEU A 402 -10.35 20.62 -4.25
C LEU A 402 -11.33 21.37 -3.34
N TRP A 403 -11.72 22.60 -3.71
CA TRP A 403 -12.60 23.44 -2.90
C TRP A 403 -13.89 22.73 -2.49
N LYS A 404 -14.55 22.05 -3.43
CA LYS A 404 -15.79 21.33 -3.14
C LYS A 404 -15.56 20.20 -2.11
N SER A 405 -14.43 19.50 -2.22
CA SER A 405 -14.06 18.47 -1.25
C SER A 405 -13.74 19.06 0.13
N ALA A 406 -13.16 20.28 0.19
CA ALA A 406 -12.93 20.99 1.45
C ALA A 406 -14.26 21.34 2.15
N VAL A 407 -15.27 21.83 1.40
CA VAL A 407 -16.61 22.09 1.93
C VAL A 407 -17.26 20.79 2.46
N VAL A 408 -17.14 19.69 1.73
CA VAL A 408 -17.65 18.39 2.18
C VAL A 408 -16.94 17.93 3.44
N THR A 409 -15.63 18.12 3.52
CA THR A 409 -14.83 17.74 4.70
C THR A 409 -15.23 18.56 5.92
N THR A 410 -15.39 19.87 5.80
CA THR A 410 -15.82 20.73 6.91
C THR A 410 -17.23 20.40 7.41
N SER A 411 -18.17 20.16 6.49
CA SER A 411 -19.52 19.74 6.87
C SER A 411 -19.55 18.35 7.52
N SER A 412 -18.73 17.42 7.04
CA SER A 412 -18.58 16.09 7.64
C SER A 412 -17.94 16.13 9.03
N ALA A 413 -16.98 17.02 9.24
CA ALA A 413 -16.29 17.18 10.52
C ALA A 413 -17.09 17.92 11.58
N ALA A 414 -18.07 18.75 11.18
CA ALA A 414 -18.82 19.62 12.10
C ALA A 414 -19.51 18.84 13.23
N GLY A 415 -20.24 17.76 12.90
CA GLY A 415 -20.91 16.92 13.88
C GLY A 415 -19.96 16.29 14.90
N PRO A 416 -18.93 15.55 14.46
CA PRO A 416 -17.89 15.02 15.35
C PRO A 416 -17.19 16.08 16.21
N ILE A 417 -16.88 17.26 15.66
CA ILE A 417 -16.25 18.36 16.41
C ILE A 417 -17.20 18.84 17.51
N CYS A 418 -18.51 18.98 17.23
CA CYS A 418 -19.50 19.33 18.26
C CYS A 418 -19.53 18.30 19.38
N ILE A 419 -19.49 16.99 19.06
CA ILE A 419 -19.46 15.95 20.09
C ILE A 419 -18.19 16.09 20.95
N VAL A 420 -17.01 16.21 20.35
CA VAL A 420 -15.75 16.41 21.09
C VAL A 420 -15.79 17.64 21.99
N ALA A 421 -16.40 18.75 21.51
CA ALA A 421 -16.49 19.99 22.27
C ALA A 421 -17.49 19.92 23.43
N PHE A 422 -18.57 19.18 23.29
CA PHE A 422 -19.67 19.15 24.27
C PHE A 422 -19.70 17.90 25.15
N SER A 423 -18.92 16.84 24.84
CA SER A 423 -18.89 15.59 25.63
C SER A 423 -18.26 15.73 27.02
N GLY A 424 -17.56 16.85 27.29
CA GLY A 424 -16.84 17.06 28.57
C GLY A 424 -15.57 16.17 28.73
N SER A 425 -15.45 15.13 27.94
CA SER A 425 -14.29 14.20 27.92
C SER A 425 -13.24 14.57 26.85
N GLY A 426 -13.48 15.61 26.06
CA GLY A 426 -12.61 16.02 24.99
C GLY A 426 -12.46 14.92 23.90
N PHE A 427 -11.22 14.49 23.65
CA PHE A 427 -10.96 13.43 22.67
C PHE A 427 -11.16 12.00 23.21
N ASP A 428 -11.42 11.83 24.54
CA ASP A 428 -11.63 10.53 25.17
C ASP A 428 -13.10 10.11 25.08
N LEU A 429 -13.60 10.02 23.85
CA LEU A 429 -14.99 9.73 23.56
C LEU A 429 -15.36 8.30 23.95
N SER A 430 -16.58 8.13 24.50
CA SER A 430 -17.17 6.82 24.70
C SER A 430 -17.47 6.14 23.36
N MET A 431 -17.68 4.82 23.37
CA MET A 431 -18.04 4.08 22.14
C MET A 431 -19.38 4.53 21.56
N VAL A 432 -20.30 4.97 22.42
CA VAL A 432 -21.61 5.51 22.00
C VAL A 432 -21.42 6.85 21.32
N ASP A 433 -20.65 7.77 21.91
CA ASP A 433 -20.36 9.08 21.33
C ASP A 433 -19.61 8.94 20.00
N ALA A 434 -18.67 7.98 19.93
CA ALA A 434 -17.96 7.67 18.69
C ALA A 434 -18.92 7.17 17.60
N ALA A 435 -19.87 6.29 17.93
CA ALA A 435 -20.86 5.82 16.96
C ALA A 435 -21.74 6.96 16.46
N VAL A 436 -22.20 7.83 17.37
CA VAL A 436 -22.99 9.03 17.02
C VAL A 436 -22.15 9.97 16.15
N ALA A 437 -20.88 10.18 16.48
CA ALA A 437 -19.96 10.99 15.68
C ALA A 437 -19.81 10.47 14.25
N VAL A 438 -19.69 9.14 14.06
CA VAL A 438 -19.64 8.52 12.74
C VAL A 438 -20.93 8.75 11.96
N LEU A 439 -22.10 8.61 12.59
CA LEU A 439 -23.39 8.86 11.94
C LEU A 439 -23.55 10.33 11.54
N LEU A 440 -23.17 11.26 12.42
CA LEU A 440 -23.20 12.68 12.10
C LEU A 440 -22.18 13.06 11.01
N ALA A 441 -21.01 12.44 11.01
CA ALA A 441 -20.03 12.62 9.93
C ALA A 441 -20.59 12.15 8.59
N ALA A 442 -21.26 11.01 8.55
CA ALA A 442 -21.90 10.50 7.33
C ALA A 442 -23.04 11.41 6.85
N ALA A 443 -23.87 11.88 7.76
CA ALA A 443 -24.94 12.84 7.45
C ALA A 443 -24.38 14.19 6.95
N GLY A 444 -23.36 14.72 7.62
CA GLY A 444 -22.64 15.93 7.21
C GLY A 444 -21.96 15.78 5.87
N TRP A 445 -21.36 14.61 5.59
CA TRP A 445 -20.77 14.30 4.29
C TRP A 445 -21.82 14.34 3.17
N LEU A 446 -22.97 13.68 3.35
CA LEU A 446 -24.09 13.71 2.39
C LEU A 446 -24.62 15.13 2.17
N ALA A 447 -24.84 15.88 3.25
CA ALA A 447 -25.27 17.28 3.17
C ALA A 447 -24.26 18.14 2.42
N GLY A 448 -22.97 17.98 2.73
CA GLY A 448 -21.87 18.69 2.05
C GLY A 448 -21.78 18.37 0.57
N VAL A 449 -21.89 17.09 0.17
CA VAL A 449 -21.88 16.65 -1.24
C VAL A 449 -23.05 17.29 -2.00
N ILE A 450 -24.23 17.35 -1.40
CA ILE A 450 -25.43 17.99 -2.00
C ILE A 450 -25.23 19.51 -2.10
N ALA A 451 -24.83 20.17 -1.01
CA ALA A 451 -24.66 21.61 -0.94
C ALA A 451 -23.57 22.11 -1.92
N ALA A 452 -22.40 21.45 -1.95
CA ALA A 452 -21.30 21.79 -2.86
C ALA A 452 -21.56 21.37 -4.31
N ARG A 453 -22.66 20.67 -4.59
CA ARG A 453 -22.95 20.05 -5.91
C ARG A 453 -21.72 19.31 -6.43
N HIS A 454 -21.17 18.43 -5.57
CA HIS A 454 -19.93 17.71 -5.92
C HIS A 454 -20.18 16.72 -7.07
N PRO A 455 -19.26 16.53 -8.03
CA PRO A 455 -19.44 15.60 -9.16
C PRO A 455 -19.76 14.17 -8.76
N VAL A 456 -19.29 13.69 -7.61
CA VAL A 456 -19.62 12.36 -7.03
C VAL A 456 -21.14 12.16 -6.88
N LEU A 457 -21.93 13.21 -6.71
CA LEU A 457 -23.39 13.09 -6.61
C LEU A 457 -24.03 12.45 -7.85
N LEU A 458 -23.47 12.72 -9.04
CA LEU A 458 -23.96 12.12 -10.31
C LEU A 458 -23.64 10.62 -10.36
N GLU A 459 -22.49 10.23 -9.82
CA GLU A 459 -22.08 8.81 -9.78
C GLU A 459 -22.92 8.04 -8.74
N LEU A 460 -23.18 8.62 -7.57
CA LEU A 460 -24.06 8.03 -6.57
C LEU A 460 -25.50 7.86 -7.10
N ARG A 461 -26.02 8.83 -7.82
CA ARG A 461 -27.35 8.73 -8.46
C ARG A 461 -27.38 7.63 -9.52
N ARG A 462 -26.32 7.48 -10.30
CA ARG A 462 -26.18 6.40 -11.29
C ARG A 462 -26.09 5.02 -10.62
N ALA A 463 -25.34 4.90 -9.55
CA ALA A 463 -25.21 3.66 -8.79
C ALA A 463 -26.51 3.28 -8.07
N GLY A 464 -27.20 4.24 -7.42
CA GLY A 464 -28.50 4.03 -6.81
C GLY A 464 -29.60 3.69 -7.81
N GLY A 465 -29.61 4.35 -8.97
CA GLY A 465 -30.55 4.02 -10.06
C GLY A 465 -30.29 2.65 -10.70
N ALA A 466 -29.03 2.23 -10.80
CA ALA A 466 -28.66 0.91 -11.33
C ALA A 466 -29.04 -0.25 -10.40
N SER A 467 -29.08 -0.02 -9.08
CA SER A 467 -29.54 -1.02 -8.09
C SER A 467 -31.05 -1.28 -8.15
N LEU A 468 -31.83 -0.32 -8.64
CA LEU A 468 -33.28 -0.43 -8.79
C LEU A 468 -33.75 -0.81 -10.21
N ALA A 469 -32.82 -0.87 -11.20
CA ALA A 469 -33.13 -1.07 -12.61
C ALA A 469 -32.33 -2.20 -13.28
N THR A 470 -32.33 -3.37 -12.69
CA THR A 470 -31.51 -4.52 -13.15
C THR A 470 -31.99 -5.29 -14.40
N PRO A 471 -33.09 -5.04 -15.11
CA PRO A 471 -33.21 -5.60 -16.50
C PRO A 471 -32.91 -4.61 -17.62
N PHE A 472 -32.89 -3.30 -17.41
CA PHE A 472 -32.79 -2.32 -18.47
C PHE A 472 -31.36 -2.01 -18.95
N VAL A 473 -30.38 -2.10 -18.07
CA VAL A 473 -28.98 -1.76 -18.38
C VAL A 473 -28.31 -2.80 -19.26
N ARG A 474 -28.70 -4.07 -19.20
CA ARG A 474 -28.23 -5.11 -20.15
C ARG A 474 -28.64 -4.85 -21.60
N ARG A 475 -29.76 -4.20 -21.83
CA ARG A 475 -30.23 -3.86 -23.22
C ARG A 475 -29.49 -2.66 -23.80
N CYS A 476 -29.12 -1.67 -23.00
CA CYS A 476 -28.40 -0.50 -23.53
C CYS A 476 -26.96 -0.81 -23.94
N TRP A 477 -26.27 -1.75 -23.25
CA TRP A 477 -24.93 -2.19 -23.65
C TRP A 477 -24.94 -3.01 -24.95
N SER A 478 -25.94 -3.84 -25.17
CA SER A 478 -26.10 -4.63 -26.41
C SER A 478 -26.43 -3.78 -27.65
N VAL A 479 -27.01 -2.61 -27.46
CA VAL A 479 -27.31 -1.66 -28.58
C VAL A 479 -26.05 -0.86 -28.92
N ARG A 480 -25.22 -0.51 -27.97
CA ARG A 480 -23.94 0.20 -28.20
C ARG A 480 -22.91 -0.66 -28.93
N ASP A 481 -22.86 -1.97 -28.65
CA ASP A 481 -21.96 -2.90 -29.36
C ASP A 481 -22.39 -3.16 -30.81
N ARG A 482 -23.67 -2.98 -31.14
CA ARG A 482 -24.16 -3.05 -32.52
C ARG A 482 -23.90 -1.80 -33.36
N MET A 483 -23.71 -0.64 -32.73
CA MET A 483 -23.36 0.61 -33.41
C MET A 483 -21.87 0.80 -33.69
N ILE A 484 -21.00 -0.05 -33.10
CA ILE A 484 -19.54 0.00 -33.28
C ILE A 484 -19.01 -1.11 -34.21
N ALA A 485 -19.90 -1.96 -34.75
CA ALA A 485 -19.50 -2.92 -35.79
C ALA A 485 -19.29 -2.16 -37.12
N PRO A 486 -18.07 -2.15 -37.70
CA PRO A 486 -17.83 -1.52 -38.98
C PRO A 486 -18.63 -2.31 -40.02
N GLY A 487 -19.48 -1.61 -40.77
CA GLY A 487 -20.26 -2.14 -41.86
C GLY A 487 -19.37 -2.86 -42.89
N ARG A 488 -19.53 -4.16 -43.00
CA ARG A 488 -19.05 -4.90 -44.16
C ARG A 488 -19.88 -4.45 -45.35
N GLY A 489 -19.26 -3.61 -46.17
CA GLY A 489 -19.83 -3.20 -47.45
C GLY A 489 -20.12 -4.41 -48.31
N ALA A 490 -21.38 -4.54 -48.68
CA ALA A 490 -21.80 -5.36 -49.78
C ALA A 490 -21.32 -4.68 -51.06
N GLY A 491 -20.39 -5.31 -51.77
CA GLY A 491 -20.03 -5.03 -53.14
C GLY A 491 -20.40 -6.27 -53.95
N ALA A 492 -21.58 -6.26 -54.52
CA ALA A 492 -21.97 -7.20 -55.53
C ALA A 492 -21.90 -6.52 -56.91
N GLY A 493 -21.41 -7.22 -57.87
CA GLY A 493 -21.86 -7.19 -59.24
C GLY A 493 -21.16 -6.24 -60.21
N GLY A 494 -20.55 -6.82 -61.23
CA GLY A 494 -20.07 -6.24 -62.46
C GLY A 494 -18.87 -6.97 -63.01
#